data_266ed3537b7bfdd923841d8e22bb213c
#
_entry.id   266ed3537b7bfdd923841d8e22bb213c
#
_cell.length_a   1.000
_cell.length_b   1.000
_cell.length_c   1.000
_cell.angle_alpha   90.00
_cell.angle_beta   90.00
_cell.angle_gamma   90.00
#
_symmetry.space_group_name_H-M   'P 1'
#
loop_
_entity.id
_entity.type
_entity.pdbx_description
1 polymer ?
#
loop_
_entity_poly.entity_id
_entity_poly.type
_entity_poly.pdbx_seq_one_letter_code
_entity_poly.pdbx_strand_id
1 'polypeptide(L)'
;MKNKRKKIMGLTGTNGAGKGEAASFFQKKGYLYFSQSDIIREKLREKGQKITRNNLIKTGNQLREKFGPDILARLVMRNVKGNSIIDSIRNPKEIQYLKRQKGFILLAIDAPVELRYKRVKNRGREESASTLQEFIKKEAEEMTCDENGQQLHNCIKMADYIISNNGSLEEFHRKLEEFL
;
A
#
# COMPACT_ATOMS: atom_id res chain seq x y z
N MET A 1 -33.89 -6.32 5.21
CA MET A 1 -32.46 -6.09 5.61
C MET A 1 -31.83 -5.14 4.59
N LYS A 2 -31.46 -3.91 4.98
CA LYS A 2 -30.77 -2.98 4.10
C LYS A 2 -29.40 -3.61 3.73
N ASN A 3 -29.19 -3.90 2.46
CA ASN A 3 -27.92 -4.40 1.93
C ASN A 3 -26.86 -3.31 2.17
N LYS A 4 -26.12 -3.37 3.29
CA LYS A 4 -25.02 -2.42 3.56
C LYS A 4 -24.06 -2.55 2.40
N ARG A 5 -23.90 -1.49 1.63
CA ARG A 5 -22.97 -1.44 0.49
C ARG A 5 -21.57 -1.81 1.00
N LYS A 6 -20.94 -2.80 0.38
CA LYS A 6 -19.58 -3.20 0.64
C LYS A 6 -18.66 -1.99 0.45
N LYS A 7 -17.85 -1.67 1.47
CA LYS A 7 -16.78 -0.64 1.39
C LYS A 7 -15.45 -1.33 1.12
N ILE A 8 -14.74 -0.88 0.12
CA ILE A 8 -13.38 -1.33 -0.20
C ILE A 8 -12.45 -0.13 -0.11
N MET A 9 -11.52 -0.15 0.82
CA MET A 9 -10.54 0.91 0.99
C MET A 9 -9.18 0.48 0.46
N GLY A 10 -8.67 1.19 -0.53
CA GLY A 10 -7.29 1.05 -0.98
C GLY A 10 -6.37 1.90 -0.10
N LEU A 11 -5.19 1.38 0.22
CA LEU A 11 -4.13 2.13 0.90
C LEU A 11 -2.93 2.28 -0.02
N THR A 12 -2.51 3.53 -0.21
CA THR A 12 -1.25 3.91 -0.86
C THR A 12 -0.48 4.89 0.02
N GLY A 13 0.75 5.21 -0.35
CA GLY A 13 1.60 6.15 0.40
C GLY A 13 2.99 5.59 0.64
N THR A 14 3.89 6.48 1.02
CA THR A 14 5.33 6.24 1.15
C THR A 14 5.67 5.27 2.29
N ASN A 15 6.92 4.77 2.28
CA ASN A 15 7.40 3.88 3.33
C ASN A 15 7.49 4.64 4.67
N GLY A 16 7.01 4.03 5.76
CA GLY A 16 6.99 4.66 7.09
C GLY A 16 5.85 5.65 7.33
N ALA A 17 4.98 5.94 6.33
CA ALA A 17 3.88 6.88 6.48
C ALA A 17 2.79 6.45 7.48
N GLY A 18 2.63 5.12 7.74
CA GLY A 18 1.65 4.62 8.71
C GLY A 18 0.53 3.77 8.11
N LYS A 19 0.68 3.29 6.86
CA LYS A 19 -0.32 2.41 6.21
C LYS A 19 -0.67 1.17 7.04
N GLY A 20 0.35 0.55 7.68
CA GLY A 20 0.11 -0.61 8.54
C GLY A 20 -0.74 -0.29 9.76
N GLU A 21 -0.59 0.90 10.34
CA GLU A 21 -1.43 1.36 11.45
C GLU A 21 -2.85 1.62 10.98
N ALA A 22 -3.02 2.30 9.83
CA ALA A 22 -4.34 2.49 9.22
C ALA A 22 -5.03 1.14 8.95
N ALA A 23 -4.30 0.18 8.39
CA ALA A 23 -4.82 -1.16 8.15
C ALA A 23 -5.27 -1.86 9.46
N SER A 24 -4.41 -1.79 10.50
CA SER A 24 -4.72 -2.34 11.83
C SER A 24 -5.96 -1.69 12.45
N PHE A 25 -6.09 -0.37 12.33
CA PHE A 25 -7.25 0.37 12.80
C PHE A 25 -8.56 -0.16 12.15
N PHE A 26 -8.60 -0.26 10.82
CA PHE A 26 -9.79 -0.76 10.12
C PHE A 26 -10.06 -2.25 10.38
N GLN A 27 -9.01 -3.08 10.56
CA GLN A 27 -9.19 -4.48 10.95
C GLN A 27 -9.89 -4.60 12.30
N LYS A 28 -9.54 -3.77 13.29
CA LYS A 28 -10.25 -3.70 14.60
C LYS A 28 -11.70 -3.28 14.47
N LYS A 29 -12.07 -2.59 13.38
CA LYS A 29 -13.45 -2.20 13.03
C LYS A 29 -14.16 -3.23 12.12
N GLY A 30 -13.57 -4.42 11.94
CA GLY A 30 -14.18 -5.55 11.22
C GLY A 30 -13.93 -5.58 9.72
N TYR A 31 -12.96 -4.80 9.20
CA TYR A 31 -12.54 -4.89 7.81
C TYR A 31 -11.59 -6.05 7.58
N LEU A 32 -11.76 -6.79 6.51
CA LEU A 32 -10.82 -7.82 6.07
C LEU A 32 -9.60 -7.16 5.42
N TYR A 33 -8.42 -7.69 5.72
CA TYR A 33 -7.17 -7.17 5.16
C TYR A 33 -6.64 -8.04 4.04
N PHE A 34 -6.28 -7.39 2.93
CA PHE A 34 -5.64 -8.00 1.78
C PHE A 34 -4.46 -7.12 1.36
N SER A 35 -3.36 -7.72 0.94
CA SER A 35 -2.19 -6.98 0.48
C SER A 35 -1.70 -7.50 -0.86
N GLN A 36 -1.48 -6.59 -1.80
CA GLN A 36 -0.83 -6.94 -3.07
C GLN A 36 0.59 -7.47 -2.86
N SER A 37 1.28 -7.00 -1.82
CA SER A 37 2.62 -7.51 -1.47
C SER A 37 2.59 -8.96 -1.02
N ASP A 38 1.49 -9.44 -0.43
CA ASP A 38 1.40 -10.84 0.03
C ASP A 38 1.31 -11.81 -1.15
N ILE A 39 0.65 -11.41 -2.25
CA ILE A 39 0.65 -12.15 -3.50
C ILE A 39 2.08 -12.33 -4.02
N ILE A 40 2.89 -11.27 -3.98
CA ILE A 40 4.28 -11.33 -4.42
C ILE A 40 5.11 -12.22 -3.48
N ARG A 41 4.90 -12.13 -2.16
CA ARG A 41 5.56 -12.99 -1.17
C ARG A 41 5.24 -14.47 -1.39
N GLU A 42 3.99 -14.78 -1.69
CA GLU A 42 3.57 -16.14 -2.02
C GLU A 42 4.32 -16.67 -3.25
N LYS A 43 4.40 -15.86 -4.31
CA LYS A 43 5.16 -16.22 -5.53
C LYS A 43 6.65 -16.43 -5.27
N LEU A 44 7.25 -15.65 -4.37
CA LEU A 44 8.65 -15.83 -3.97
C LEU A 44 8.83 -17.14 -3.19
N ARG A 45 7.91 -17.47 -2.27
CA ARG A 45 7.93 -18.74 -1.52
C ARG A 45 7.81 -19.96 -2.44
N GLU A 46 6.84 -19.90 -3.38
CA GLU A 46 6.65 -20.95 -4.39
C GLU A 46 7.94 -21.22 -5.20
N LYS A 47 8.76 -20.19 -5.43
CA LYS A 47 10.04 -20.27 -6.14
C LYS A 47 11.24 -20.56 -5.23
N GLY A 48 11.06 -20.75 -3.93
CA GLY A 48 12.14 -20.92 -2.96
C GLY A 48 13.08 -19.70 -2.83
N GLN A 49 12.60 -18.50 -3.21
CA GLN A 49 13.41 -17.29 -3.20
C GLN A 49 13.27 -16.52 -1.88
N LYS A 50 14.36 -15.88 -1.44
CA LYS A 50 14.35 -15.04 -0.22
C LYS A 50 13.41 -13.84 -0.39
N ILE A 51 12.65 -13.55 0.66
CA ILE A 51 11.77 -12.38 0.72
C ILE A 51 12.61 -11.16 1.12
N THR A 52 13.24 -10.53 0.13
CA THR A 52 13.94 -9.26 0.27
C THR A 52 13.17 -8.16 -0.45
N ARG A 53 13.42 -6.88 -0.11
CA ARG A 53 12.80 -5.75 -0.80
C ARG A 53 13.06 -5.78 -2.31
N ASN A 54 14.30 -6.05 -2.70
CA ASN A 54 14.69 -6.14 -4.12
C ASN A 54 13.94 -7.25 -4.84
N ASN A 55 13.82 -8.44 -4.24
CA ASN A 55 13.06 -9.54 -4.83
C ASN A 55 11.56 -9.23 -4.93
N LEU A 56 10.99 -8.54 -3.94
CA LEU A 56 9.59 -8.08 -3.99
C LEU A 56 9.37 -7.11 -5.15
N ILE A 57 10.24 -6.11 -5.33
CA ILE A 57 10.14 -5.14 -6.42
C ILE A 57 10.30 -5.85 -7.77
N LYS A 58 11.37 -6.64 -7.95
CA LYS A 58 11.66 -7.38 -9.18
C LYS A 58 10.49 -8.30 -9.58
N THR A 59 10.00 -9.10 -8.64
CA THR A 59 8.91 -10.04 -8.91
C THR A 59 7.60 -9.31 -9.21
N GLY A 60 7.31 -8.22 -8.50
CA GLY A 60 6.13 -7.39 -8.78
C GLY A 60 6.17 -6.79 -10.19
N ASN A 61 7.32 -6.26 -10.61
CA ASN A 61 7.51 -5.71 -11.97
C ASN A 61 7.39 -6.81 -13.03
N GLN A 62 8.00 -7.98 -12.82
CA GLN A 62 7.87 -9.13 -13.74
C GLN A 62 6.41 -9.61 -13.89
N LEU A 63 5.64 -9.62 -12.80
CA LEU A 63 4.22 -9.96 -12.87
C LEU A 63 3.43 -8.94 -13.70
N ARG A 64 3.70 -7.64 -13.52
CA ARG A 64 3.06 -6.57 -14.27
C ARG A 64 3.45 -6.61 -15.75
N GLU A 65 4.72 -6.80 -16.05
CA GLU A 65 5.23 -6.95 -17.43
C GLU A 65 4.57 -8.13 -18.16
N LYS A 66 4.50 -9.28 -17.49
CA LYS A 66 3.98 -10.51 -18.11
C LYS A 66 2.46 -10.54 -18.24
N PHE A 67 1.72 -9.99 -17.28
CA PHE A 67 0.26 -10.17 -17.18
C PHE A 67 -0.53 -8.85 -17.18
N GLY A 68 0.14 -7.72 -17.39
CA GLY A 68 -0.41 -6.38 -17.39
C GLY A 68 -0.22 -5.63 -16.06
N PRO A 69 -0.12 -4.29 -16.11
CA PRO A 69 0.24 -3.46 -14.96
C PRO A 69 -0.80 -3.45 -13.82
N ASP A 70 -2.01 -3.94 -14.05
CA ASP A 70 -3.08 -4.08 -13.07
C ASP A 70 -3.20 -5.49 -12.44
N ILE A 71 -2.28 -6.41 -12.78
CA ILE A 71 -2.38 -7.82 -12.39
C ILE A 71 -2.55 -8.03 -10.88
N LEU A 72 -1.81 -7.29 -10.06
CA LEU A 72 -1.86 -7.47 -8.60
C LEU A 72 -3.24 -7.05 -8.05
N ALA A 73 -3.84 -5.99 -8.59
CA ALA A 73 -5.20 -5.60 -8.24
C ALA A 73 -6.23 -6.65 -8.66
N ARG A 74 -6.09 -7.23 -9.86
CA ARG A 74 -6.97 -8.31 -10.32
C ARG A 74 -6.87 -9.55 -9.43
N LEU A 75 -5.66 -9.93 -9.03
CA LEU A 75 -5.43 -11.09 -8.17
C LEU A 75 -5.99 -10.88 -6.77
N VAL A 76 -5.73 -9.72 -6.15
CA VAL A 76 -6.25 -9.45 -4.80
C VAL A 76 -7.77 -9.41 -4.78
N MET A 77 -8.40 -8.85 -5.82
CA MET A 77 -9.86 -8.73 -5.89
C MET A 77 -10.60 -10.07 -5.95
N ARG A 78 -9.95 -11.16 -6.38
CA ARG A 78 -10.54 -12.51 -6.36
C ARG A 78 -10.89 -12.98 -4.95
N ASN A 79 -10.16 -12.48 -3.94
CA ASN A 79 -10.32 -12.88 -2.54
C ASN A 79 -11.12 -11.85 -1.72
N VAL A 80 -11.39 -10.66 -2.26
CA VAL A 80 -12.05 -9.57 -1.52
C VAL A 80 -13.51 -9.87 -1.25
N LYS A 81 -13.88 -9.95 0.03
CA LYS A 81 -15.23 -10.21 0.54
C LYS A 81 -15.62 -9.15 1.56
N GLY A 82 -16.87 -8.69 1.55
CA GLY A 82 -17.36 -7.73 2.55
C GLY A 82 -16.60 -6.41 2.57
N ASN A 83 -16.59 -5.74 3.72
CA ASN A 83 -15.76 -4.54 3.93
C ASN A 83 -14.29 -4.94 3.99
N SER A 84 -13.45 -4.31 3.18
CA SER A 84 -12.08 -4.76 2.99
C SER A 84 -11.10 -3.61 2.84
N ILE A 85 -9.87 -3.85 3.30
CA ILE A 85 -8.70 -3.01 3.04
C ILE A 85 -7.82 -3.72 2.01
N ILE A 86 -7.39 -3.00 0.98
CA ILE A 86 -6.40 -3.43 0.01
C ILE A 86 -5.16 -2.57 0.19
N ASP A 87 -4.10 -3.16 0.73
CA ASP A 87 -2.83 -2.46 0.97
C ASP A 87 -1.81 -2.70 -0.15
N SER A 88 -0.76 -1.88 -0.12
CA SER A 88 0.40 -1.97 -1.03
C SER A 88 0.09 -1.64 -2.49
N ILE A 89 -0.87 -0.77 -2.76
CA ILE A 89 -1.17 -0.26 -4.09
C ILE A 89 -0.05 0.70 -4.52
N ARG A 90 0.61 0.41 -5.65
CA ARG A 90 1.81 1.13 -6.08
C ARG A 90 1.86 1.45 -7.58
N ASN A 91 0.82 1.12 -8.34
CA ASN A 91 0.76 1.39 -9.77
C ASN A 91 -0.57 2.05 -10.15
N PRO A 92 -0.57 3.11 -10.98
CA PRO A 92 -1.79 3.79 -11.43
C PRO A 92 -2.82 2.88 -12.11
N LYS A 93 -2.38 1.87 -12.85
CA LYS A 93 -3.29 0.92 -13.51
C LYS A 93 -4.02 0.02 -12.51
N GLU A 94 -3.37 -0.32 -11.39
CA GLU A 94 -4.04 -1.00 -10.26
C GLU A 94 -5.16 -0.14 -9.71
N ILE A 95 -4.92 1.17 -9.53
CA ILE A 95 -5.93 2.12 -9.06
C ILE A 95 -7.08 2.25 -10.05
N GLN A 96 -6.79 2.39 -11.35
CA GLN A 96 -7.82 2.46 -12.40
C GLN A 96 -8.72 1.23 -12.39
N TYR A 97 -8.14 0.04 -12.22
CA TYR A 97 -8.91 -1.19 -12.09
C TYR A 97 -9.77 -1.21 -10.82
N LEU A 98 -9.21 -0.84 -9.66
CA LEU A 98 -9.90 -0.83 -8.38
C LEU A 98 -11.02 0.23 -8.32
N LYS A 99 -10.84 1.41 -8.93
CA LYS A 99 -11.87 2.45 -9.00
C LYS A 99 -13.12 2.05 -9.79
N ARG A 100 -13.05 1.00 -10.62
CA ARG A 100 -14.24 0.41 -11.27
C ARG A 100 -15.06 -0.46 -10.31
N GLN A 101 -14.51 -0.80 -9.15
CA GLN A 101 -15.21 -1.62 -8.16
C GLN A 101 -16.16 -0.75 -7.34
N LYS A 102 -17.42 -1.15 -7.25
CA LYS A 102 -18.43 -0.39 -6.50
C LYS A 102 -18.08 -0.29 -5.02
N GLY A 103 -18.04 0.92 -4.50
CA GLY A 103 -17.71 1.20 -3.09
C GLY A 103 -16.21 1.24 -2.80
N PHE A 104 -15.36 1.33 -3.83
CA PHE A 104 -13.91 1.54 -3.66
C PHE A 104 -13.60 3.01 -3.43
N ILE A 105 -12.73 3.27 -2.44
CA ILE A 105 -12.08 4.57 -2.19
C ILE A 105 -10.59 4.34 -1.96
N LEU A 106 -9.75 5.26 -2.41
CA LEU A 106 -8.30 5.21 -2.24
C LEU A 106 -7.85 6.25 -1.21
N LEU A 107 -7.23 5.78 -0.14
CA LEU A 107 -6.63 6.61 0.90
C LEU A 107 -5.11 6.62 0.71
N ALA A 108 -4.53 7.80 0.54
CA ALA A 108 -3.08 7.99 0.64
C ALA A 108 -2.72 8.39 2.06
N ILE A 109 -1.81 7.65 2.67
CA ILE A 109 -1.26 8.01 3.98
C ILE A 109 0.08 8.70 3.75
N ASP A 110 0.22 9.91 4.30
CA ASP A 110 1.42 10.72 4.15
C ASP A 110 1.96 11.18 5.51
N ALA A 111 3.29 11.36 5.56
CA ALA A 111 3.99 11.92 6.72
C ALA A 111 5.33 12.52 6.29
N PRO A 112 5.86 13.53 7.02
CA PRO A 112 7.17 14.11 6.76
C PRO A 112 8.27 13.04 6.69
N VAL A 113 9.23 13.21 5.78
CA VAL A 113 10.25 12.19 5.48
C VAL A 113 11.12 11.86 6.71
N GLU A 114 11.44 12.84 7.55
CA GLU A 114 12.20 12.67 8.77
C GLU A 114 11.47 11.77 9.78
N LEU A 115 10.16 11.99 9.91
CA LEU A 115 9.30 11.17 10.77
C LEU A 115 9.18 9.74 10.26
N ARG A 116 9.06 9.59 8.93
CA ARG A 116 9.00 8.27 8.28
C ARG A 116 10.30 7.50 8.46
N TYR A 117 11.45 8.17 8.27
CA TYR A 117 12.77 7.58 8.50
C TYR A 117 12.93 7.12 9.95
N LYS A 118 12.58 7.98 10.95
CA LYS A 118 12.62 7.62 12.36
C LYS A 118 11.77 6.37 12.67
N ARG A 119 10.56 6.31 12.13
CA ARG A 119 9.65 5.16 12.29
C ARG A 119 10.22 3.87 11.68
N VAL A 120 10.82 3.95 10.50
CA VAL A 120 11.42 2.80 9.82
C VAL A 120 12.66 2.31 10.56
N LYS A 121 13.51 3.21 11.03
CA LYS A 121 14.70 2.89 11.85
C LYS A 121 14.31 2.18 13.15
N ASN A 122 13.30 2.68 13.86
CA ASN A 122 12.83 2.08 15.11
C ASN A 122 12.22 0.67 14.92
N ARG A 123 11.77 0.31 13.71
CA ARG A 123 11.26 -1.04 13.41
C ARG A 123 12.35 -2.10 13.28
N GLY A 124 13.63 -1.71 13.22
CA GLY A 124 14.78 -2.63 13.26
C GLY A 124 14.84 -3.66 12.14
N ARG A 125 14.23 -3.41 10.96
CA ARG A 125 14.36 -4.34 9.84
C ARG A 125 15.76 -4.20 9.24
N GLU A 126 16.44 -5.32 8.97
CA GLU A 126 17.80 -5.40 8.39
C GLU A 126 17.99 -4.57 7.11
N GLU A 127 16.92 -4.32 6.37
CA GLU A 127 16.89 -3.55 5.12
C GLU A 127 16.70 -2.04 5.32
N SER A 128 16.68 -1.56 6.58
CA SER A 128 16.47 -0.14 6.87
C SER A 128 17.69 0.67 6.42
N ALA A 129 17.45 1.80 5.75
CA ALA A 129 18.50 2.74 5.41
C ALA A 129 19.24 3.21 6.67
N SER A 130 20.57 3.27 6.62
CA SER A 130 21.40 3.68 7.75
C SER A 130 21.33 5.19 8.01
N THR A 131 21.10 5.98 6.96
CA THR A 131 21.00 7.43 7.00
C THR A 131 19.70 7.92 6.36
N LEU A 132 19.31 9.17 6.69
CA LEU A 132 18.16 9.83 6.06
C LEU A 132 18.38 10.01 4.55
N GLN A 133 19.60 10.38 4.12
CA GLN A 133 19.92 10.53 2.71
C GLN A 133 19.76 9.21 1.94
N GLU A 134 20.23 8.11 2.50
CA GLU A 134 20.05 6.79 1.91
C GLU A 134 18.56 6.41 1.83
N PHE A 135 17.78 6.75 2.86
CA PHE A 135 16.34 6.52 2.86
C PHE A 135 15.64 7.28 1.73
N ILE A 136 15.97 8.58 1.57
CA ILE A 136 15.41 9.43 0.49
C ILE A 136 15.83 8.89 -0.88
N LYS A 137 17.10 8.49 -1.05
CA LYS A 137 17.58 7.91 -2.32
C LYS A 137 16.82 6.62 -2.68
N LYS A 138 16.68 5.70 -1.75
CA LYS A 138 15.91 4.46 -1.97
C LYS A 138 14.43 4.72 -2.29
N GLU A 139 13.86 5.75 -1.69
CA GLU A 139 12.49 6.15 -1.99
C GLU A 139 12.35 6.72 -3.41
N ALA A 140 13.32 7.53 -3.84
CA ALA A 140 13.36 8.06 -5.19
C ALA A 140 13.49 6.96 -6.26
N GLU A 141 14.22 5.88 -5.98
CA GLU A 141 14.35 4.71 -6.84
C GLU A 141 13.01 3.95 -7.02
N GLU A 142 12.09 4.06 -6.07
CA GLU A 142 10.73 3.48 -6.17
C GLU A 142 9.74 4.39 -6.91
N MET A 143 10.14 5.63 -7.23
CA MET A 143 9.31 6.60 -7.95
C MET A 143 9.67 6.62 -9.44
N THR A 144 9.64 5.45 -10.09
CA THR A 144 9.97 5.35 -11.52
C THR A 144 8.82 5.84 -12.40
N CYS A 145 9.15 6.24 -13.65
CA CYS A 145 8.15 6.50 -14.69
C CYS A 145 7.81 5.25 -15.52
N ASP A 146 8.42 4.09 -15.22
CA ASP A 146 8.15 2.84 -15.91
C ASP A 146 6.71 2.38 -15.66
N GLU A 147 5.97 2.06 -16.72
CA GLU A 147 4.58 1.64 -16.65
C GLU A 147 4.38 0.38 -15.81
N ASN A 148 5.34 -0.53 -15.82
CA ASN A 148 5.34 -1.76 -15.03
C ASN A 148 5.98 -1.58 -13.64
N GLY A 149 6.60 -0.42 -13.40
CA GLY A 149 7.27 -0.07 -12.16
C GLY A 149 6.33 0.41 -11.05
N GLN A 150 6.94 0.77 -9.94
CA GLN A 150 6.25 1.41 -8.84
C GLN A 150 6.19 2.92 -9.08
N GLN A 151 5.00 3.45 -9.33
CA GLN A 151 4.75 4.87 -9.59
C GLN A 151 4.04 5.50 -8.39
N LEU A 152 4.65 5.46 -7.23
CA LEU A 152 4.01 5.81 -5.97
C LEU A 152 3.54 7.28 -5.93
N HIS A 153 4.30 8.21 -6.52
CA HIS A 153 3.90 9.61 -6.62
C HIS A 153 2.58 9.78 -7.39
N ASN A 154 2.44 9.07 -8.52
CA ASN A 154 1.21 9.09 -9.31
C ASN A 154 0.05 8.44 -8.53
N CYS A 155 0.33 7.38 -7.77
CA CYS A 155 -0.69 6.74 -6.92
C CYS A 155 -1.22 7.70 -5.85
N ILE A 156 -0.35 8.48 -5.20
CA ILE A 156 -0.75 9.46 -4.20
C ILE A 156 -1.61 10.56 -4.84
N LYS A 157 -1.24 11.05 -6.02
CA LYS A 157 -2.05 12.04 -6.77
C LYS A 157 -3.44 11.53 -7.17
N MET A 158 -3.59 10.22 -7.37
CA MET A 158 -4.86 9.59 -7.74
C MET A 158 -5.73 9.22 -6.53
N ALA A 159 -5.24 9.44 -5.31
CA ALA A 159 -6.00 9.15 -4.10
C ALA A 159 -7.24 10.05 -3.99
N ASP A 160 -8.32 9.49 -3.48
CA ASP A 160 -9.56 10.23 -3.23
C ASP A 160 -9.39 11.10 -1.97
N TYR A 161 -8.56 10.65 -1.02
CA TYR A 161 -8.22 11.41 0.20
C TYR A 161 -6.76 11.20 0.57
N ILE A 162 -6.12 12.28 1.05
CA ILE A 162 -4.76 12.26 1.60
C ILE A 162 -4.86 12.50 3.10
N ILE A 163 -4.39 11.54 3.89
CA ILE A 163 -4.45 11.57 5.34
C ILE A 163 -3.04 11.81 5.88
N SER A 164 -2.82 12.98 6.46
CA SER A 164 -1.55 13.34 7.10
C SER A 164 -1.42 12.66 8.46
N ASN A 165 -0.34 11.89 8.63
CA ASN A 165 0.03 11.20 9.87
C ASN A 165 1.30 11.81 10.47
N ASN A 166 1.20 13.08 10.88
CA ASN A 166 2.28 13.89 11.45
C ASN A 166 2.09 14.23 12.93
N GLY A 167 0.96 13.88 13.52
CA GLY A 167 0.62 14.11 14.92
C GLY A 167 0.65 12.82 15.76
N SER A 168 -0.15 12.81 16.82
CA SER A 168 -0.28 11.65 17.71
C SER A 168 -1.05 10.48 17.05
N LEU A 169 -0.97 9.30 17.66
CA LEU A 169 -1.70 8.12 17.19
C LEU A 169 -3.22 8.34 17.30
N GLU A 170 -3.67 8.99 18.36
CA GLU A 170 -5.08 9.31 18.60
C GLU A 170 -5.62 10.27 17.52
N GLU A 171 -4.83 11.30 17.17
CA GLU A 171 -5.20 12.21 16.08
C GLU A 171 -5.29 11.49 14.74
N PHE A 172 -4.35 10.56 14.49
CA PHE A 172 -4.38 9.77 13.26
C PHE A 172 -5.61 8.85 13.22
N HIS A 173 -5.93 8.17 14.31
CA HIS A 173 -7.13 7.32 14.41
C HIS A 173 -8.41 8.13 14.20
N ARG A 174 -8.52 9.32 14.78
CA ARG A 174 -9.68 10.20 14.59
C ARG A 174 -9.90 10.57 13.12
N LYS A 175 -8.82 10.87 12.37
CA LYS A 175 -8.91 11.08 10.92
C LYS A 175 -9.36 9.83 10.16
N LEU A 176 -8.98 8.63 10.61
CA LEU A 176 -9.41 7.39 9.99
C LEU A 176 -10.88 7.05 10.29
N GLU A 177 -11.41 7.48 11.44
CA GLU A 177 -12.82 7.26 11.81
C GLU A 177 -13.82 7.89 10.84
N GLU A 178 -13.43 8.97 10.16
CA GLU A 178 -14.28 9.64 9.15
C GLU A 178 -14.63 8.71 7.96
N PHE A 179 -13.93 7.60 7.80
CA PHE A 179 -14.13 6.65 6.69
C PHE A 179 -14.88 5.37 7.08
N LEU A 180 -15.37 5.26 8.30
CA LEU A 180 -16.12 4.07 8.80
C LEU A 180 -17.57 3.96 8.29
#